data_e335ea8b5a8f86b810f344747881d5ed
#
_entry.id   e335ea8b5a8f86b810f344747881d5ed
#
_cell.length_a   1.000
_cell.length_b   1.000
_cell.length_c   1.000
_cell.angle_alpha   90.00
_cell.angle_beta   90.00
_cell.angle_gamma   90.00
#
_symmetry.space_group_name_H-M   'P 1'
#
loop_
_entity.id
_entity.type
_entity.pdbx_description
1 polymer ?
#
loop_
_entity_poly.entity_id
_entity_poly.type
_entity_poly.pdbx_seq_one_letter_code
_entity_poly.pdbx_strand_id
1 'polypeptide(L)'
;MAEQIKWSINPQNSEVAFKVRHAVIGYVKGDFKLFDARFYTENNEFALVKMNLVIGSSSITTGDENRDSYLTGPDFLSAQRHKQIRFVSTVINKPDTEGNCSIWGELKMKGISKLMKFNVQLGKMETDIWGNKKAGVTIKGNIYRSDWGFFWNQIVDPFGFMVGEEVIISINMELNNLVQKQVYKQLGPVVYENRYSVSGVSMSN
;
A
#
# COMPACT_ATOMS: atom_id res chain seq x y z
N MET A 1 10.53 -8.90 -27.27
CA MET A 1 10.12 -8.93 -25.86
C MET A 1 9.22 -7.72 -25.66
N ALA A 2 8.05 -7.91 -25.05
CA ALA A 2 7.15 -6.79 -24.76
C ALA A 2 7.83 -5.84 -23.75
N GLU A 3 7.73 -4.55 -23.99
CA GLU A 3 8.28 -3.54 -23.10
C GLU A 3 7.45 -3.50 -21.81
N GLN A 4 8.08 -3.74 -20.67
CA GLN A 4 7.42 -3.63 -19.37
C GLN A 4 7.46 -2.19 -18.88
N ILE A 5 6.29 -1.62 -18.66
CA ILE A 5 6.13 -0.30 -18.07
C ILE A 5 5.97 -0.47 -16.56
N LYS A 6 6.84 0.19 -15.80
CA LYS A 6 6.82 0.18 -14.33
C LYS A 6 6.08 1.39 -13.79
N TRP A 7 5.18 1.14 -12.84
CA TRP A 7 4.43 2.15 -12.13
C TRP A 7 4.82 2.16 -10.65
N SER A 8 4.91 3.34 -10.06
CA SER A 8 5.01 3.54 -8.61
C SER A 8 3.73 4.14 -8.08
N ILE A 9 3.50 3.97 -6.79
CA ILE A 9 2.38 4.63 -6.12
C ILE A 9 2.69 6.09 -5.80
N ASN A 10 1.61 6.88 -5.67
CA ASN A 10 1.62 8.16 -4.98
C ASN A 10 1.11 7.92 -3.54
N PRO A 11 1.97 7.90 -2.52
CA PRO A 11 1.54 7.56 -1.15
C PRO A 11 0.52 8.54 -0.57
N GLN A 12 0.51 9.80 -1.00
CA GLN A 12 -0.42 10.82 -0.50
C GLN A 12 -1.86 10.58 -0.96
N ASN A 13 -2.04 9.92 -2.11
CA ASN A 13 -3.33 9.59 -2.71
C ASN A 13 -3.58 8.08 -2.70
N SER A 14 -2.92 7.37 -1.79
CA SER A 14 -3.05 5.91 -1.68
C SER A 14 -3.33 5.52 -0.23
N GLU A 15 -4.07 4.43 -0.08
CA GLU A 15 -4.50 3.92 1.22
C GLU A 15 -4.43 2.39 1.25
N VAL A 16 -3.98 1.84 2.37
CA VAL A 16 -4.05 0.40 2.69
C VAL A 16 -4.88 0.26 3.95
N ALA A 17 -6.17 0.00 3.79
CA ALA A 17 -7.13 -0.05 4.88
C ALA A 17 -7.66 -1.46 5.11
N PHE A 18 -8.12 -1.69 6.33
CA PHE A 18 -8.83 -2.91 6.73
C PHE A 18 -9.98 -2.60 7.66
N LYS A 19 -10.92 -3.53 7.76
CA LYS A 19 -11.95 -3.54 8.81
C LYS A 19 -12.22 -4.95 9.28
N VAL A 20 -12.49 -5.09 10.57
CA VAL A 20 -12.84 -6.35 11.22
C VAL A 20 -14.10 -6.16 12.04
N ARG A 21 -14.98 -7.14 12.01
CA ARG A 21 -16.20 -7.10 12.83
C ARG A 21 -15.83 -7.12 14.32
N HIS A 22 -16.44 -6.21 15.06
CA HIS A 22 -16.25 -6.10 16.51
C HIS A 22 -17.60 -5.98 17.18
N ALA A 23 -17.83 -6.78 18.20
CA ALA A 23 -19.14 -6.91 18.85
C ALA A 23 -20.26 -7.33 17.86
N VAL A 24 -21.51 -7.04 18.19
CA VAL A 24 -22.68 -7.53 17.45
C VAL A 24 -22.87 -6.81 16.11
N ILE A 25 -22.65 -5.49 16.06
CA ILE A 25 -22.95 -4.64 14.90
C ILE A 25 -21.83 -3.69 14.49
N GLY A 26 -20.74 -3.63 15.24
CA GLY A 26 -19.65 -2.68 15.02
C GLY A 26 -18.54 -3.23 14.14
N TYR A 27 -17.70 -2.31 13.67
CA TYR A 27 -16.45 -2.61 12.99
C TYR A 27 -15.31 -1.77 13.59
N VAL A 28 -14.20 -2.41 13.89
CA VAL A 28 -12.92 -1.70 14.03
C VAL A 28 -12.38 -1.51 12.63
N LYS A 29 -12.04 -0.27 12.32
CA LYS A 29 -11.34 0.12 11.08
C LYS A 29 -9.92 0.49 11.42
N GLY A 30 -9.02 0.24 10.51
CA GLY A 30 -7.63 0.68 10.60
C GLY A 30 -6.97 0.75 9.24
N ASP A 31 -5.81 1.32 9.22
CA ASP A 31 -4.95 1.42 8.05
C ASP A 31 -3.47 1.22 8.41
N PHE A 32 -2.64 1.15 7.38
CA PHE A 32 -1.19 1.15 7.51
C PHE A 32 -0.65 2.43 6.89
N LYS A 33 0.16 3.17 7.63
CA LYS A 33 0.73 4.46 7.20
C LYS A 33 2.00 4.32 6.36
N LEU A 34 2.72 3.19 6.48
CA LEU A 34 3.95 2.93 5.72
C LEU A 34 3.74 1.76 4.77
N PHE A 35 3.71 2.05 3.49
CA PHE A 35 3.62 1.04 2.43
C PHE A 35 4.27 1.54 1.14
N ASP A 36 4.69 0.61 0.31
CA ASP A 36 5.12 0.85 -1.07
C ASP A 36 4.58 -0.26 -1.96
N ALA A 37 4.22 0.08 -3.19
CA ALA A 37 3.80 -0.89 -4.16
C ALA A 37 4.36 -0.57 -5.55
N ARG A 38 4.63 -1.63 -6.30
CA ARG A 38 5.09 -1.55 -7.68
C ARG A 38 4.21 -2.41 -8.56
N PHE A 39 3.75 -1.79 -9.63
CA PHE A 39 2.93 -2.45 -10.63
C PHE A 39 3.68 -2.44 -11.95
N TYR A 40 3.41 -3.46 -12.74
CA TYR A 40 4.01 -3.61 -14.07
C TYR A 40 2.89 -3.89 -15.07
N THR A 41 2.95 -3.20 -16.20
CA THR A 41 2.05 -3.42 -17.35
C THR A 41 2.89 -3.78 -18.56
N GLU A 42 2.28 -4.42 -19.54
CA GLU A 42 2.89 -4.67 -20.85
C GLU A 42 2.24 -3.74 -21.87
N ASN A 43 3.09 -3.17 -22.75
CA ASN A 43 2.68 -2.26 -23.80
C ASN A 43 1.95 -1.00 -23.28
N ASN A 44 1.25 -0.29 -24.16
CA ASN A 44 0.51 0.92 -23.81
C ASN A 44 -0.89 0.65 -23.20
N GLU A 45 -1.28 -0.62 -23.05
CA GLU A 45 -2.51 -0.99 -22.40
C GLU A 45 -2.30 -1.05 -20.88
N PHE A 46 -3.19 -0.44 -20.10
CA PHE A 46 -3.15 -0.51 -18.64
C PHE A 46 -3.72 -1.85 -18.16
N ALA A 47 -3.04 -2.93 -18.54
CA ALA A 47 -3.29 -4.29 -18.06
C ALA A 47 -2.13 -4.73 -17.16
N LEU A 48 -2.43 -5.00 -15.90
CA LEU A 48 -1.42 -5.41 -14.93
C LEU A 48 -0.93 -6.83 -15.25
N VAL A 49 0.38 -7.01 -15.27
CA VAL A 49 1.02 -8.33 -15.40
C VAL A 49 1.77 -8.75 -14.15
N LYS A 50 2.12 -7.79 -13.29
CA LYS A 50 2.79 -8.06 -12.01
C LYS A 50 2.52 -6.97 -10.99
N MET A 51 2.40 -7.38 -9.73
CA MET A 51 2.27 -6.49 -8.58
C MET A 51 3.12 -6.97 -7.42
N ASN A 52 3.80 -6.04 -6.75
CA ASN A 52 4.47 -6.26 -5.48
C ASN A 52 4.02 -5.18 -4.50
N LEU A 53 3.56 -5.58 -3.31
CA LEU A 53 3.17 -4.67 -2.22
C LEU A 53 3.98 -5.01 -0.97
N VAL A 54 4.50 -3.99 -0.31
CA VAL A 54 5.19 -4.09 0.97
C VAL A 54 4.57 -3.10 1.93
N ILE A 55 4.23 -3.57 3.13
CA ILE A 55 3.59 -2.79 4.18
C ILE A 55 4.45 -2.90 5.44
N GLY A 56 4.73 -1.77 6.09
CA GLY A 56 5.41 -1.74 7.38
C GLY A 56 4.47 -2.22 8.50
N SER A 57 4.79 -3.34 9.14
CA SER A 57 3.91 -3.93 10.17
C SER A 57 3.69 -3.01 11.38
N SER A 58 4.67 -2.17 11.72
CA SER A 58 4.58 -1.22 12.85
C SER A 58 3.77 0.03 12.54
N SER A 59 3.33 0.21 11.30
CA SER A 59 2.59 1.41 10.88
C SER A 59 1.08 1.26 10.94
N ILE A 60 0.60 0.17 11.53
CA ILE A 60 -0.83 -0.05 11.75
C ILE A 60 -1.39 1.02 12.68
N THR A 61 -2.55 1.55 12.35
CA THR A 61 -3.30 2.44 13.23
C THR A 61 -4.79 2.20 13.11
N THR A 62 -5.48 2.30 14.22
CA THR A 62 -6.93 2.15 14.35
C THR A 62 -7.56 3.36 15.04
N GLY A 63 -6.74 4.41 15.32
CA GLY A 63 -7.17 5.60 16.06
C GLY A 63 -7.22 5.41 17.59
N ASP A 64 -6.66 4.32 18.12
CA ASP A 64 -6.57 4.03 19.55
C ASP A 64 -5.15 3.52 19.84
N GLU A 65 -4.36 4.31 20.55
CA GLU A 65 -2.93 4.03 20.80
C GLU A 65 -2.70 2.73 21.59
N ASN A 66 -3.58 2.40 22.54
CA ASN A 66 -3.47 1.18 23.33
C ASN A 66 -3.70 -0.05 22.45
N ARG A 67 -4.72 0.00 21.60
CA ARG A 67 -5.01 -1.06 20.63
C ARG A 67 -3.89 -1.17 19.61
N ASP A 68 -3.38 -0.08 19.06
CA ASP A 68 -2.30 -0.05 18.07
C ASP A 68 -1.01 -0.63 18.66
N SER A 69 -0.69 -0.31 19.91
CA SER A 69 0.42 -0.91 20.67
C SER A 69 0.25 -2.43 20.81
N TYR A 70 -0.94 -2.89 21.16
CA TYR A 70 -1.24 -4.31 21.24
C TYR A 70 -1.11 -5.01 19.86
N LEU A 71 -1.65 -4.41 18.81
CA LEU A 71 -1.61 -4.97 17.44
C LEU A 71 -0.18 -5.08 16.88
N THR A 72 0.73 -4.20 17.29
CA THR A 72 2.17 -4.29 16.92
C THR A 72 2.96 -5.26 17.79
N GLY A 73 2.41 -5.65 18.94
CA GLY A 73 3.04 -6.48 19.94
C GLY A 73 3.31 -7.93 19.51
N PRO A 74 4.02 -8.70 20.38
CA PRO A 74 4.48 -10.06 20.06
C PRO A 74 3.33 -11.05 19.87
N ASP A 75 2.20 -10.83 20.54
CA ASP A 75 1.03 -11.73 20.48
C ASP A 75 0.24 -11.55 19.18
N PHE A 76 0.41 -10.40 18.52
CA PHE A 76 -0.29 -10.11 17.25
C PHE A 76 0.68 -10.05 16.07
N LEU A 77 0.96 -8.87 15.49
CA LEU A 77 1.83 -8.74 14.30
C LEU A 77 3.30 -9.05 14.60
N SER A 78 3.72 -8.94 15.86
CA SER A 78 5.13 -9.07 16.27
C SER A 78 6.04 -8.22 15.38
N ALA A 79 5.69 -6.93 15.24
CA ALA A 79 6.24 -6.02 14.24
C ALA A 79 7.76 -5.81 14.38
N GLN A 80 8.34 -6.02 15.57
CA GLN A 80 9.79 -6.00 15.77
C GLN A 80 10.50 -7.16 15.07
N ARG A 81 9.90 -8.37 15.08
CA ARG A 81 10.44 -9.57 14.41
C ARG A 81 10.04 -9.61 12.94
N HIS A 82 8.80 -9.24 12.63
CA HIS A 82 8.20 -9.31 11.30
C HIS A 82 7.91 -7.89 10.81
N LYS A 83 8.96 -7.18 10.41
CA LYS A 83 8.90 -5.76 10.06
C LYS A 83 7.98 -5.43 8.89
N GLN A 84 7.67 -6.43 8.06
CA GLN A 84 6.93 -6.23 6.81
C GLN A 84 5.88 -7.31 6.58
N ILE A 85 4.72 -6.86 6.08
CA ILE A 85 3.73 -7.68 5.38
C ILE A 85 4.03 -7.52 3.90
N ARG A 86 4.01 -8.62 3.13
CA ARG A 86 4.33 -8.61 1.70
C ARG A 86 3.29 -9.35 0.90
N PHE A 87 2.91 -8.79 -0.23
CA PHE A 87 2.14 -9.48 -1.25
C PHE A 87 2.90 -9.47 -2.58
N VAL A 88 3.02 -10.63 -3.20
CA VAL A 88 3.65 -10.80 -4.52
C VAL A 88 2.69 -11.54 -5.41
N SER A 89 2.26 -10.92 -6.50
CA SER A 89 1.37 -11.58 -7.45
C SER A 89 2.05 -12.74 -8.17
N THR A 90 1.30 -13.81 -8.39
CA THR A 90 1.68 -14.96 -9.21
C THR A 90 0.91 -15.00 -10.52
N VAL A 91 -0.38 -14.68 -10.48
CA VAL A 91 -1.26 -14.63 -11.64
C VAL A 91 -2.16 -13.41 -11.54
N ILE A 92 -2.27 -12.67 -12.62
CA ILE A 92 -3.25 -11.59 -12.78
C ILE A 92 -4.09 -11.92 -14.00
N ASN A 93 -5.40 -12.02 -13.83
CA ASN A 93 -6.31 -12.30 -14.95
C ASN A 93 -6.47 -11.04 -15.82
N LYS A 94 -6.74 -11.25 -17.09
CA LYS A 94 -7.05 -10.14 -18.01
C LYS A 94 -8.28 -9.38 -17.50
N PRO A 95 -8.25 -8.03 -17.46
CA PRO A 95 -9.40 -7.24 -17.06
C PRO A 95 -10.53 -7.36 -18.08
N ASP A 96 -11.75 -7.22 -17.59
CA ASP A 96 -12.96 -7.05 -18.43
C ASP A 96 -13.05 -5.61 -18.98
N THR A 97 -14.14 -5.31 -19.70
CA THR A 97 -14.38 -3.99 -20.29
C THR A 97 -14.58 -2.86 -19.27
N GLU A 98 -14.89 -3.21 -18.03
CA GLU A 98 -15.05 -2.27 -16.91
C GLU A 98 -13.77 -2.14 -16.07
N GLY A 99 -12.71 -2.88 -16.41
CA GLY A 99 -11.45 -2.90 -15.70
C GLY A 99 -11.42 -3.85 -14.51
N ASN A 100 -12.43 -4.71 -14.32
CA ASN A 100 -12.42 -5.69 -13.23
C ASN A 100 -11.60 -6.91 -13.60
N CYS A 101 -10.75 -7.34 -12.67
CA CYS A 101 -10.00 -8.58 -12.79
C CYS A 101 -9.75 -9.21 -11.42
N SER A 102 -9.10 -10.35 -11.39
CA SER A 102 -8.62 -10.96 -10.16
C SER A 102 -7.12 -11.13 -10.17
N ILE A 103 -6.51 -11.00 -9.01
CA ILE A 103 -5.09 -11.21 -8.75
C ILE A 103 -4.93 -12.34 -7.75
N TRP A 104 -4.08 -13.30 -8.09
CA TRP A 104 -3.59 -14.32 -7.18
C TRP A 104 -2.16 -14.00 -6.78
N GLY A 105 -1.82 -14.27 -5.54
CA GLY A 105 -0.45 -14.03 -5.07
C GLY A 105 -0.21 -14.57 -3.68
N GLU A 106 1.06 -14.58 -3.32
CA GLU A 106 1.49 -14.96 -1.99
C GLU A 106 1.41 -13.75 -1.05
N LEU A 107 0.59 -13.85 -0.02
CA LEU A 107 0.55 -12.91 1.10
C LEU A 107 1.35 -13.49 2.27
N LYS A 108 2.44 -12.83 2.61
CA LYS A 108 3.30 -13.18 3.74
C LYS A 108 3.10 -12.20 4.89
N MET A 109 2.70 -12.73 6.05
CA MET A 109 2.49 -11.96 7.28
C MET A 109 2.91 -12.81 8.48
N LYS A 110 3.56 -12.21 9.47
CA LYS A 110 4.05 -12.90 10.68
C LYS A 110 4.87 -14.17 10.36
N GLY A 111 5.64 -14.15 9.26
CA GLY A 111 6.45 -15.31 8.82
C GLY A 111 5.69 -16.38 8.06
N ILE A 112 4.37 -16.36 8.01
CA ILE A 112 3.51 -17.34 7.33
C ILE A 112 3.13 -16.80 5.95
N SER A 113 3.25 -17.64 4.92
CA SER A 113 2.85 -17.34 3.55
C SER A 113 1.61 -18.11 3.16
N LYS A 114 0.64 -17.45 2.54
CA LYS A 114 -0.59 -18.07 2.02
C LYS A 114 -0.87 -17.56 0.60
N LEU A 115 -1.37 -18.45 -0.26
CA LEU A 115 -1.89 -18.05 -1.57
C LEU A 115 -3.26 -17.43 -1.41
N MET A 116 -3.38 -16.18 -1.85
CA MET A 116 -4.61 -15.37 -1.72
C MET A 116 -5.12 -14.93 -3.07
N LYS A 117 -6.44 -14.74 -3.16
CA LYS A 117 -7.10 -14.12 -4.29
C LYS A 117 -7.72 -12.80 -3.86
N PHE A 118 -7.47 -11.74 -4.62
CA PHE A 118 -8.12 -10.44 -4.45
C PHE A 118 -8.82 -10.02 -5.74
N ASN A 119 -9.90 -9.26 -5.59
CA ASN A 119 -10.56 -8.58 -6.70
C ASN A 119 -9.88 -7.24 -6.94
N VAL A 120 -9.65 -6.93 -8.19
CA VAL A 120 -8.99 -5.70 -8.62
C VAL A 120 -9.90 -4.97 -9.59
N GLN A 121 -10.01 -3.67 -9.41
CA GLN A 121 -10.62 -2.76 -10.37
C GLN A 121 -9.55 -1.77 -10.83
N LEU A 122 -9.28 -1.75 -12.12
CA LEU A 122 -8.38 -0.82 -12.76
C LEU A 122 -9.19 0.41 -13.19
N GLY A 123 -8.76 1.58 -12.76
CA GLY A 123 -9.29 2.85 -13.24
C GLY A 123 -8.76 3.17 -14.65
N LYS A 124 -9.33 4.20 -15.25
CA LYS A 124 -8.84 4.71 -16.54
C LYS A 124 -7.45 5.34 -16.35
N MET A 125 -6.62 5.18 -17.36
CA MET A 125 -5.36 5.91 -17.44
C MET A 125 -5.62 7.33 -17.93
N GLU A 126 -5.11 8.31 -17.21
CA GLU A 126 -5.24 9.73 -17.52
C GLU A 126 -3.85 10.35 -17.62
N THR A 127 -3.79 11.47 -18.34
CA THR A 127 -2.56 12.26 -18.44
C THR A 127 -2.83 13.60 -17.75
N ASP A 128 -1.99 13.95 -16.76
CA ASP A 128 -2.10 15.22 -16.07
C ASP A 128 -1.61 16.40 -16.95
N ILE A 129 -1.81 17.62 -16.44
CA ILE A 129 -1.43 18.85 -17.17
C ILE A 129 0.08 18.98 -17.40
N TRP A 130 0.90 18.20 -16.70
CA TRP A 130 2.35 18.14 -16.87
C TRP A 130 2.81 16.98 -17.76
N GLY A 131 1.87 16.23 -18.34
CA GLY A 131 2.17 15.10 -19.22
C GLY A 131 2.47 13.79 -18.50
N ASN A 132 2.30 13.70 -17.18
CA ASN A 132 2.48 12.45 -16.44
C ASN A 132 1.27 11.55 -16.61
N LYS A 133 1.51 10.27 -16.89
CA LYS A 133 0.44 9.27 -16.92
C LYS A 133 0.13 8.80 -15.51
N LYS A 134 -1.16 8.81 -15.16
CA LYS A 134 -1.71 8.36 -13.89
C LYS A 134 -2.78 7.31 -14.11
N ALA A 135 -2.96 6.42 -13.14
CA ALA A 135 -4.01 5.43 -13.15
C ALA A 135 -4.42 5.09 -11.70
N GLY A 136 -5.69 4.72 -11.51
CA GLY A 136 -6.18 4.24 -10.24
C GLY A 136 -6.21 2.72 -10.18
N VAL A 137 -5.94 2.14 -9.01
CA VAL A 137 -6.13 0.71 -8.74
C VAL A 137 -6.84 0.55 -7.40
N THR A 138 -7.95 -0.16 -7.41
CA THR A 138 -8.65 -0.58 -6.19
C THR A 138 -8.53 -2.09 -6.03
N ILE A 139 -8.11 -2.57 -4.86
CA ILE A 139 -7.98 -3.99 -4.54
C ILE A 139 -8.85 -4.28 -3.32
N LYS A 140 -9.70 -5.29 -3.43
CA LYS A 140 -10.60 -5.73 -2.35
C LYS A 140 -10.54 -7.22 -2.16
N GLY A 141 -10.69 -7.64 -0.91
CA GLY A 141 -10.80 -9.04 -0.56
C GLY A 141 -10.86 -9.26 0.94
N ASN A 142 -10.94 -10.51 1.32
CA ASN A 142 -11.07 -10.92 2.69
C ASN A 142 -9.95 -11.88 3.04
N ILE A 143 -9.44 -11.80 4.27
CA ILE A 143 -8.50 -12.75 4.84
C ILE A 143 -9.05 -13.26 6.16
N TYR A 144 -8.68 -14.47 6.54
CA TYR A 144 -9.01 -15.01 7.85
C TYR A 144 -7.78 -14.89 8.76
N ARG A 145 -7.91 -14.18 9.87
CA ARG A 145 -6.80 -13.89 10.76
C ARG A 145 -6.11 -15.14 11.33
N SER A 146 -6.87 -16.22 11.53
CA SER A 146 -6.33 -17.52 11.98
C SER A 146 -5.33 -18.14 10.99
N ASP A 147 -5.42 -17.85 9.69
CA ASP A 147 -4.48 -18.30 8.66
C ASP A 147 -3.04 -17.88 8.94
N TRP A 148 -2.85 -16.80 9.69
CA TRP A 148 -1.53 -16.28 10.10
C TRP A 148 -1.27 -16.42 11.59
N GLY A 149 -2.03 -17.31 12.29
CA GLY A 149 -1.81 -17.62 13.69
C GLY A 149 -2.28 -16.51 14.66
N PHE A 150 -3.22 -15.67 14.24
CA PHE A 150 -3.88 -14.72 15.10
C PHE A 150 -5.09 -15.38 15.79
N PHE A 151 -4.84 -16.22 16.76
CA PHE A 151 -5.88 -16.97 17.49
C PHE A 151 -6.45 -16.13 18.62
N TRP A 152 -7.41 -15.30 18.33
CA TRP A 152 -8.06 -14.42 19.30
C TRP A 152 -9.27 -15.03 20.00
N ASN A 153 -9.50 -16.33 19.88
CA ASN A 153 -10.63 -17.00 20.53
C ASN A 153 -10.60 -16.92 22.06
N GLN A 154 -9.55 -16.35 22.65
CA GLN A 154 -9.39 -16.19 24.09
C GLN A 154 -9.19 -14.75 24.53
N ILE A 155 -9.10 -13.81 23.61
CA ILE A 155 -8.94 -12.41 23.95
C ILE A 155 -10.25 -11.70 23.61
N VAL A 156 -11.08 -11.69 24.61
CA VAL A 156 -12.07 -10.68 24.81
C VAL A 156 -11.29 -9.37 24.84
N ASP A 157 -11.64 -8.37 24.04
CA ASP A 157 -11.05 -7.05 24.21
C ASP A 157 -11.22 -6.64 25.70
N PRO A 158 -10.52 -5.61 26.20
CA PRO A 158 -10.68 -5.18 27.61
C PRO A 158 -12.13 -4.94 28.03
N PHE A 159 -13.07 -4.86 27.09
CA PHE A 159 -14.49 -4.65 27.30
C PHE A 159 -15.36 -5.91 27.11
N GLY A 160 -14.76 -7.05 26.84
CA GLY A 160 -15.50 -8.32 26.73
C GLY A 160 -16.10 -8.63 25.35
N PHE A 161 -15.69 -7.93 24.28
CA PHE A 161 -16.29 -8.12 22.96
C PHE A 161 -15.47 -9.07 22.07
N MET A 162 -16.17 -9.94 21.36
CA MET A 162 -15.55 -10.83 20.39
C MET A 162 -15.16 -10.09 19.09
N VAL A 163 -13.95 -10.34 18.63
CA VAL A 163 -13.44 -9.84 17.33
C VAL A 163 -13.65 -10.90 16.27
N GLY A 164 -14.21 -10.48 15.13
CA GLY A 164 -14.49 -11.37 14.00
C GLY A 164 -13.24 -12.04 13.43
N GLU A 165 -13.45 -13.19 12.82
CA GLU A 165 -12.41 -13.99 12.18
C GLU A 165 -11.98 -13.39 10.84
N GLU A 166 -12.94 -12.85 10.11
CA GLU A 166 -12.75 -12.28 8.79
C GLU A 166 -12.30 -10.82 8.87
N VAL A 167 -11.21 -10.51 8.18
CA VAL A 167 -10.69 -9.14 8.01
C VAL A 167 -10.90 -8.73 6.56
N ILE A 168 -11.66 -7.68 6.36
CA ILE A 168 -11.97 -7.12 5.04
C ILE A 168 -10.87 -6.13 4.69
N ILE A 169 -10.21 -6.35 3.56
CA ILE A 169 -9.12 -5.53 3.02
C ILE A 169 -9.68 -4.60 1.92
N SER A 170 -9.29 -3.34 1.98
CA SER A 170 -9.59 -2.35 0.95
C SER A 170 -8.34 -1.49 0.70
N ILE A 171 -7.81 -1.58 -0.51
CA ILE A 171 -6.60 -0.86 -0.91
C ILE A 171 -6.95 0.01 -2.11
N ASN A 172 -6.67 1.31 -2.02
CA ASN A 172 -6.83 2.26 -3.10
C ASN A 172 -5.47 2.89 -3.39
N MET A 173 -5.05 2.87 -4.65
CA MET A 173 -3.74 3.39 -5.04
C MET A 173 -3.82 4.26 -6.29
N GLU A 174 -3.22 5.43 -6.21
CA GLU A 174 -2.89 6.24 -7.39
C GLU A 174 -1.51 5.84 -7.89
N LEU A 175 -1.43 5.44 -9.15
CA LEU A 175 -0.20 5.03 -9.81
C LEU A 175 0.33 6.13 -10.70
N ASN A 176 1.65 6.32 -10.67
CA ASN A 176 2.38 7.20 -11.58
C ASN A 176 3.35 6.40 -12.44
N ASN A 177 3.41 6.73 -13.73
CA ASN A 177 4.38 6.13 -14.64
C ASN A 177 5.80 6.63 -14.31
N LEU A 178 6.72 5.70 -14.07
CA LEU A 178 8.10 6.00 -13.69
C LEU A 178 9.01 6.41 -14.85
N VAL A 179 8.59 6.24 -16.10
CA VAL A 179 9.43 6.54 -17.27
C VAL A 179 9.88 8.01 -17.23
N GLN A 180 9.03 8.92 -16.77
CA GLN A 180 9.38 10.34 -16.69
C GLN A 180 10.31 10.70 -15.52
N LYS A 181 10.33 9.94 -14.42
CA LYS A 181 11.27 10.19 -13.32
C LYS A 181 12.73 9.90 -13.70
N GLN A 182 12.99 9.04 -14.69
CA GLN A 182 14.35 8.79 -15.15
C GLN A 182 14.93 9.98 -15.93
N VAL A 183 14.12 10.73 -16.66
CA VAL A 183 14.57 11.91 -17.39
C VAL A 183 15.05 13.01 -16.43
N TYR A 184 14.30 13.26 -15.35
CA TYR A 184 14.72 14.25 -14.34
C TYR A 184 15.95 13.83 -13.53
N LYS A 185 16.17 12.53 -13.33
CA LYS A 185 17.38 12.03 -12.64
C LYS A 185 18.64 12.17 -13.50
N GLN A 186 18.51 12.22 -14.83
CA GLN A 186 19.63 12.47 -15.75
C GLN A 186 20.01 13.96 -15.86
N LEU A 187 19.11 14.89 -15.49
CA LEU A 187 19.38 16.33 -15.55
C LEU A 187 20.18 16.86 -14.34
N GLY A 188 20.47 16.01 -13.36
CA GLY A 188 21.20 16.39 -12.14
C GLY A 188 20.39 17.34 -11.22
N PRO A 189 20.87 17.61 -10.00
CA PRO A 189 20.25 18.61 -9.15
C PRO A 189 20.39 19.98 -9.79
N VAL A 190 19.27 20.67 -10.02
CA VAL A 190 19.29 22.09 -10.42
C VAL A 190 19.88 22.87 -9.27
N VAL A 191 21.14 23.26 -9.42
CA VAL A 191 21.80 24.17 -8.46
C VAL A 191 21.21 25.56 -8.70
N TYR A 192 20.34 26.00 -7.81
CA TYR A 192 19.95 27.39 -7.75
C TYR A 192 21.14 28.19 -7.19
N GLU A 193 21.95 28.83 -8.06
CA GLU A 193 22.88 29.84 -7.62
C GLU A 193 22.08 31.00 -7.01
N ASN A 194 22.17 31.16 -5.70
CA ASN A 194 21.66 32.33 -5.00
C ASN A 194 22.48 33.57 -5.44
N ARG A 195 22.05 34.27 -6.47
CA ARG A 195 22.58 35.57 -6.83
C ARG A 195 21.99 36.68 -5.96
N TYR A 196 22.23 36.60 -4.65
CA TYR A 196 22.09 37.75 -3.76
C TYR A 196 23.24 37.72 -2.76
N SER A 197 24.43 38.13 -3.24
CA SER A 197 25.46 38.65 -2.38
C SER A 197 25.09 40.11 -2.06
N VAL A 198 24.55 40.33 -0.88
CA VAL A 198 24.44 41.65 -0.33
C VAL A 198 25.86 42.09 0.02
N SER A 199 26.40 43.02 -0.77
CA SER A 199 27.65 43.69 -0.52
C SER A 199 27.64 44.36 0.86
N GLY A 200 28.61 43.97 1.68
CA GLY A 200 28.82 44.50 3.02
C GLY A 200 29.01 46.01 3.03
N VAL A 201 28.30 46.66 3.94
CA VAL A 201 28.66 48.02 4.41
C VAL A 201 29.58 47.82 5.61
N SER A 202 30.85 48.14 5.39
CA SER A 202 31.85 48.33 6.45
C SER A 202 31.47 49.63 7.17
N MET A 203 31.21 49.59 8.47
CA MET A 203 31.31 50.75 9.34
C MET A 203 32.49 50.54 10.28
N SER A 204 33.55 51.29 10.00
CA SER A 204 34.60 51.60 10.94
C SER A 204 34.10 52.64 11.96
N ASN A 205 34.20 52.32 13.24
CA ASN A 205 34.75 53.16 14.31
C ASN A 205 34.86 52.35 15.58
#